data_6139e2e2dedc3354fc634ef3507effba
#
_entry.id   6139e2e2dedc3354fc634ef3507effba
#
_cell.length_a   1.000
_cell.length_b   1.000
_cell.length_c   1.000
_cell.angle_alpha   90.00
_cell.angle_beta   90.00
_cell.angle_gamma   90.00
#
_symmetry.space_group_name_H-M   'P 1'
#
loop_
_entity.id
_entity.type
_entity.pdbx_description
1 polymer ?
#
loop_
_entity_poly.entity_id
_entity_poly.type
_entity_poly.pdbx_seq_one_letter_code
_entity_poly.pdbx_strand_id
1 'polypeptide(L)'
;LYARMMEVYAGFLAHADHHIGRVLDAIEASGQADDTIVAVISDNGCSAEGGPNGTWNQLRHYVSDIPDDIELELEHYDDLGGHRSSGHYPWGWAFAGNTPFRRWKRYTFEGGVRDPLIVSWPARLSDAAGSVRDHYVHAVDIPITLLELAGLDAPNEVGGMEHMSFDGTSFASILRDNAAAPT
;
A
#
# COMPACT_ATOMS: atom_id res chain seq x y z
N LEU A 1 17.40 -10.56 17.43
CA LEU A 1 17.02 -10.91 16.07
C LEU A 1 15.75 -10.19 15.63
N TYR A 2 14.58 -10.43 16.25
CA TYR A 2 13.29 -9.89 15.80
C TYR A 2 13.21 -8.36 15.81
N ALA A 3 13.82 -7.70 16.80
CA ALA A 3 13.92 -6.24 16.85
C ALA A 3 14.76 -5.71 15.66
N ARG A 4 15.84 -6.40 15.31
CA ARG A 4 16.67 -6.03 14.15
C ARG A 4 15.93 -6.16 12.84
N MET A 5 15.14 -7.23 12.66
CA MET A 5 14.29 -7.38 11.48
C MET A 5 13.27 -6.24 11.36
N MET A 6 12.67 -5.82 12.49
CA MET A 6 11.75 -4.69 12.49
C MET A 6 12.45 -3.35 12.26
N GLU A 7 13.66 -3.17 12.78
CA GLU A 7 14.49 -1.99 12.52
C GLU A 7 14.79 -1.85 11.02
N VAL A 8 15.13 -2.95 10.34
CA VAL A 8 15.36 -2.97 8.89
C VAL A 8 14.09 -2.57 8.13
N TYR A 9 12.93 -3.12 8.51
CA TYR A 9 11.66 -2.74 7.92
C TYR A 9 11.34 -1.25 8.13
N ALA A 10 11.52 -0.74 9.35
CA ALA A 10 11.30 0.67 9.65
C ALA A 10 12.24 1.58 8.84
N GLY A 11 13.50 1.18 8.69
CA GLY A 11 14.45 1.89 7.83
C GLY A 11 14.05 1.89 6.36
N PHE A 12 13.55 0.76 5.85
CA PHE A 12 13.01 0.68 4.50
C PHE A 12 11.79 1.59 4.31
N LEU A 13 10.86 1.58 5.28
CA LEU A 13 9.68 2.44 5.24
C LEU A 13 10.05 3.92 5.26
N ALA A 14 10.98 4.33 6.13
CA ALA A 14 11.49 5.70 6.16
C ALA A 14 12.17 6.11 4.85
N HIS A 15 12.90 5.18 4.20
CA HIS A 15 13.49 5.42 2.89
C HIS A 15 12.40 5.60 1.81
N ALA A 16 11.38 4.75 1.79
CA ALA A 16 10.26 4.86 0.86
C ALA A 16 9.51 6.19 1.04
N ASP A 17 9.18 6.57 2.29
CA ASP A 17 8.53 7.83 2.64
C ASP A 17 9.34 9.04 2.16
N HIS A 18 10.65 9.07 2.41
CA HIS A 18 11.54 10.11 1.89
C HIS A 18 11.47 10.24 0.37
N HIS A 19 11.45 9.13 -0.36
CA HIS A 19 11.40 9.18 -1.83
C HIS A 19 10.02 9.53 -2.38
N ILE A 20 8.93 9.17 -1.70
CA ILE A 20 7.59 9.68 -2.00
C ILE A 20 7.57 11.19 -1.84
N GLY A 21 8.11 11.72 -0.74
CA GLY A 21 8.27 13.17 -0.53
C GLY A 21 8.97 13.86 -1.69
N ARG A 22 10.09 13.31 -2.18
CA ARG A 22 10.80 13.86 -3.35
C ARG A 22 9.95 13.91 -4.63
N VAL A 23 9.06 12.94 -4.83
CA VAL A 23 8.11 12.99 -5.97
C VAL A 23 7.13 14.13 -5.80
N LEU A 24 6.58 14.31 -4.59
CA LEU A 24 5.67 15.40 -4.29
C LEU A 24 6.35 16.77 -4.44
N ASP A 25 7.59 16.92 -3.95
CA ASP A 25 8.40 18.15 -4.13
C ASP A 25 8.61 18.48 -5.62
N ALA A 26 8.82 17.47 -6.46
CA ALA A 26 9.01 17.66 -7.90
C ALA A 26 7.71 18.13 -8.58
N ILE A 27 6.56 17.60 -8.15
CA ILE A 27 5.23 18.05 -8.64
C ILE A 27 5.00 19.50 -8.21
N GLU A 28 5.29 19.86 -6.96
CA GLU A 28 5.18 21.22 -6.47
C GLU A 28 6.10 22.19 -7.24
N ALA A 29 7.36 21.81 -7.42
CA ALA A 29 8.34 22.62 -8.18
C ALA A 29 7.96 22.81 -9.65
N SER A 30 7.17 21.91 -10.23
CA SER A 30 6.62 22.04 -11.58
C SER A 30 5.44 23.02 -11.68
N GLY A 31 4.90 23.50 -10.56
CA GLY A 31 3.71 24.34 -10.49
C GLY A 31 2.39 23.60 -10.77
N GLN A 32 2.40 22.26 -10.72
CA GLN A 32 1.24 21.42 -11.05
C GLN A 32 0.54 20.85 -9.82
N ALA A 33 1.00 21.16 -8.61
CA ALA A 33 0.51 20.53 -7.39
C ALA A 33 -1.02 20.68 -7.20
N ASP A 34 -1.55 21.86 -7.46
CA ASP A 34 -2.98 22.12 -7.30
C ASP A 34 -3.85 21.32 -8.27
N ASP A 35 -3.36 21.06 -9.47
CA ASP A 35 -4.07 20.35 -10.54
C ASP A 35 -3.70 18.84 -10.63
N THR A 36 -2.93 18.34 -9.65
CA THR A 36 -2.53 16.94 -9.61
C THR A 36 -3.34 16.18 -8.57
N ILE A 37 -3.94 15.05 -8.99
CA ILE A 37 -4.55 14.08 -8.08
C ILE A 37 -3.44 13.14 -7.62
N VAL A 38 -3.24 13.08 -6.30
CA VAL A 38 -2.32 12.13 -5.68
C VAL A 38 -3.15 11.10 -4.91
N ALA A 39 -3.01 9.83 -5.28
CA ALA A 39 -3.60 8.71 -4.56
C ALA A 39 -2.48 7.82 -4.00
N VAL A 40 -2.51 7.58 -2.69
CA VAL A 40 -1.58 6.66 -2.00
C VAL A 40 -2.40 5.54 -1.40
N ILE A 41 -2.06 4.32 -1.77
CA ILE A 41 -2.76 3.11 -1.32
C ILE A 41 -1.74 2.05 -0.90
N SER A 42 -2.07 1.27 0.14
CA SER A 42 -1.49 -0.04 0.36
C SER A 42 -2.33 -1.09 -0.36
N ASP A 43 -1.70 -2.05 -1.01
CA ASP A 43 -2.38 -3.09 -1.80
C ASP A 43 -2.88 -4.27 -0.96
N ASN A 44 -2.40 -4.37 0.27
CA ASN A 44 -2.78 -5.38 1.26
C ASN A 44 -2.29 -5.00 2.66
N GLY A 45 -2.83 -5.64 3.67
CA GLY A 45 -2.32 -5.54 5.03
C GLY A 45 -0.89 -6.05 5.18
N CYS A 46 -0.30 -5.87 6.35
CA CYS A 46 1.09 -6.24 6.62
C CYS A 46 1.40 -7.66 6.11
N SER A 47 2.54 -7.83 5.47
CA SER A 47 2.99 -9.15 5.01
C SER A 47 3.49 -10.01 6.19
N ALA A 48 3.17 -11.30 6.16
CA ALA A 48 3.63 -12.27 7.15
C ALA A 48 4.42 -13.42 6.50
N GLU A 49 5.00 -13.12 5.36
CA GLU A 49 5.70 -14.11 4.51
C GLU A 49 7.05 -14.53 5.10
N GLY A 50 7.56 -13.82 6.10
CA GLY A 50 8.72 -14.24 6.90
C GLY A 50 8.45 -15.39 7.87
N GLY A 51 7.22 -15.92 7.93
CA GLY A 51 6.88 -17.02 8.82
C GLY A 51 6.89 -16.64 10.31
N PRO A 52 6.87 -17.63 11.20
CA PRO A 52 6.82 -17.38 12.63
C PRO A 52 8.07 -16.66 13.19
N ASN A 53 9.21 -16.87 12.57
CA ASN A 53 10.52 -16.39 13.06
C ASN A 53 11.12 -15.25 12.22
N GLY A 54 10.47 -14.85 11.11
CA GLY A 54 11.10 -13.97 10.14
C GLY A 54 12.17 -14.73 9.34
N THR A 55 12.77 -14.05 8.39
CA THR A 55 13.89 -14.62 7.62
C THR A 55 14.85 -13.52 7.16
N TRP A 56 16.14 -13.84 7.10
CA TRP A 56 17.14 -12.95 6.50
C TRP A 56 17.06 -12.93 4.97
N ASN A 57 16.50 -13.99 4.37
CA ASN A 57 16.35 -14.08 2.92
C ASN A 57 15.11 -14.89 2.52
N GLN A 58 14.00 -14.19 2.24
CA GLN A 58 12.73 -14.80 1.85
C GLN A 58 12.82 -15.62 0.54
N LEU A 59 13.71 -15.25 -0.40
CA LEU A 59 13.84 -15.98 -1.65
C LEU A 59 14.33 -17.41 -1.40
N ARG A 60 15.18 -17.60 -0.41
CA ARG A 60 15.66 -18.93 0.01
C ARG A 60 14.51 -19.80 0.50
N HIS A 61 13.61 -19.23 1.30
CA HIS A 61 12.43 -19.93 1.81
C HIS A 61 11.49 -20.32 0.65
N TYR A 62 11.14 -19.36 -0.22
CA TYR A 62 10.20 -19.59 -1.32
C TYR A 62 10.74 -20.45 -2.46
N VAL A 63 12.02 -20.36 -2.78
CA VAL A 63 12.59 -21.02 -3.95
C VAL A 63 13.19 -22.39 -3.60
N SER A 64 13.72 -22.55 -2.38
CA SER A 64 14.49 -23.72 -2.00
C SER A 64 13.81 -24.61 -0.97
N ASP A 65 12.60 -24.23 -0.51
CA ASP A 65 11.82 -24.95 0.52
C ASP A 65 12.66 -25.30 1.77
N ILE A 66 13.61 -24.42 2.12
CA ILE A 66 14.47 -24.60 3.28
C ILE A 66 13.73 -24.05 4.49
N PRO A 67 13.52 -24.87 5.54
CA PRO A 67 12.84 -24.43 6.75
C PRO A 67 13.54 -23.26 7.42
N ASP A 68 12.77 -22.39 8.07
CA ASP A 68 13.29 -21.36 8.94
C ASP A 68 14.06 -22.01 10.09
N ASP A 69 15.30 -21.57 10.26
CA ASP A 69 16.16 -21.99 11.35
C ASP A 69 16.71 -20.75 12.06
N ILE A 70 16.39 -20.60 13.34
CA ILE A 70 16.81 -19.44 14.14
C ILE A 70 18.33 -19.35 14.25
N GLU A 71 19.04 -20.46 14.30
CA GLU A 71 20.50 -20.48 14.37
C GLU A 71 21.10 -19.89 13.09
N LEU A 72 20.58 -20.29 11.94
CA LEU A 72 20.95 -19.73 10.65
C LEU A 72 20.60 -18.24 10.54
N GLU A 73 19.42 -17.82 11.01
CA GLU A 73 19.04 -16.41 11.02
C GLU A 73 19.98 -15.57 11.88
N LEU A 74 20.49 -16.11 12.98
CA LEU A 74 21.48 -15.46 13.84
C LEU A 74 22.86 -15.38 13.19
N GLU A 75 23.28 -16.38 12.41
CA GLU A 75 24.52 -16.35 11.64
C GLU A 75 24.54 -15.20 10.62
N HIS A 76 23.36 -14.83 10.09
CA HIS A 76 23.17 -13.77 9.12
C HIS A 76 22.66 -12.45 9.73
N TYR A 77 22.76 -12.29 11.05
CA TYR A 77 22.26 -11.11 11.76
C TYR A 77 22.82 -9.79 11.20
N ASP A 78 24.12 -9.75 10.89
CA ASP A 78 24.80 -8.57 10.37
C ASP A 78 24.52 -8.32 8.87
N ASP A 79 23.98 -9.32 8.17
CA ASP A 79 23.55 -9.18 6.78
C ASP A 79 22.18 -8.50 6.65
N LEU A 80 21.37 -8.51 7.73
CA LEU A 80 20.02 -7.95 7.73
C LEU A 80 20.01 -6.48 7.32
N GLY A 81 19.26 -6.19 6.25
CA GLY A 81 19.16 -4.85 5.64
C GLY A 81 20.30 -4.50 4.69
N GLY A 82 21.25 -5.39 4.49
CA GLY A 82 22.36 -5.24 3.55
C GLY A 82 22.04 -5.85 2.17
N HIS A 83 22.98 -5.70 1.25
CA HIS A 83 22.84 -6.16 -0.15
C HIS A 83 22.78 -7.70 -0.31
N ARG A 84 23.11 -8.44 0.75
CA ARG A 84 23.04 -9.90 0.78
C ARG A 84 21.77 -10.43 1.41
N SER A 85 20.88 -9.54 1.86
CA SER A 85 19.65 -9.87 2.56
C SER A 85 18.43 -9.45 1.74
N SER A 86 17.44 -10.33 1.66
CA SER A 86 16.07 -10.03 1.27
C SER A 86 15.17 -10.44 2.44
N GLY A 87 15.38 -9.75 3.57
CA GLY A 87 14.82 -10.13 4.85
C GLY A 87 13.33 -9.83 4.97
N HIS A 88 12.70 -10.54 5.89
CA HIS A 88 11.32 -10.32 6.27
C HIS A 88 11.13 -10.51 7.78
N TYR A 89 10.32 -9.66 8.39
CA TYR A 89 10.03 -9.74 9.82
C TYR A 89 9.08 -10.92 10.13
N PRO A 90 9.04 -11.40 11.40
CA PRO A 90 8.16 -12.49 11.81
C PRO A 90 6.69 -12.08 11.94
N TRP A 91 5.80 -13.08 11.99
CA TRP A 91 4.34 -12.91 12.16
C TRP A 91 3.93 -11.96 13.28
N GLY A 92 4.65 -11.95 14.40
CA GLY A 92 4.36 -11.06 15.51
C GLY A 92 4.38 -9.59 15.12
N TRP A 93 5.29 -9.19 14.26
CA TRP A 93 5.35 -7.82 13.74
C TRP A 93 4.28 -7.54 12.68
N ALA A 94 3.95 -8.51 11.83
CA ALA A 94 2.82 -8.38 10.91
C ALA A 94 1.51 -8.14 11.68
N PHE A 95 1.31 -8.88 12.77
CA PHE A 95 0.14 -8.71 13.63
C PHE A 95 0.14 -7.34 14.33
N ALA A 96 1.28 -6.92 14.85
CA ALA A 96 1.42 -5.61 15.50
C ALA A 96 1.14 -4.45 14.53
N GLY A 97 1.62 -4.54 13.28
CA GLY A 97 1.42 -3.53 12.25
C GLY A 97 -0.04 -3.40 11.78
N ASN A 98 -0.85 -4.43 11.95
CA ASN A 98 -2.28 -4.40 11.59
C ASN A 98 -3.22 -4.09 12.76
N THR A 99 -2.69 -3.92 13.97
CA THR A 99 -3.53 -3.67 15.16
C THR A 99 -4.42 -2.43 14.96
N PRO A 100 -5.73 -2.49 15.26
CA PRO A 100 -6.44 -3.53 16.03
C PRO A 100 -7.04 -4.68 15.20
N PHE A 101 -6.79 -4.71 13.90
CA PHE A 101 -7.41 -5.67 13.00
C PHE A 101 -6.77 -7.06 13.10
N ARG A 102 -7.58 -8.10 12.88
CA ARG A 102 -7.11 -9.48 12.93
C ARG A 102 -6.47 -9.89 11.63
N ARG A 103 -5.44 -10.75 11.72
CA ARG A 103 -4.70 -11.31 10.59
C ARG A 103 -3.92 -10.25 9.80
N TRP A 104 -3.52 -10.60 8.60
CA TRP A 104 -2.59 -9.88 7.74
C TRP A 104 -2.80 -10.25 6.28
N LYS A 105 -1.99 -9.78 5.37
CA LYS A 105 -1.97 -10.15 3.96
C LYS A 105 -2.30 -11.64 3.75
N ARG A 106 -3.04 -11.99 2.71
CA ARG A 106 -3.54 -13.32 2.33
C ARG A 106 -4.81 -13.77 3.08
N TYR A 107 -5.30 -13.00 4.01
CA TYR A 107 -6.57 -13.29 4.71
C TYR A 107 -7.64 -12.26 4.34
N THR A 108 -8.89 -12.73 4.29
CA THR A 108 -10.08 -11.88 4.09
C THR A 108 -10.58 -11.22 5.38
N PHE A 109 -9.80 -11.28 6.45
CA PHE A 109 -10.01 -10.49 7.67
C PHE A 109 -9.56 -9.05 7.46
N GLU A 110 -10.08 -8.12 8.27
CA GLU A 110 -9.76 -6.70 8.14
C GLU A 110 -8.26 -6.39 8.13
N GLY A 111 -7.44 -7.14 8.85
CA GLY A 111 -5.98 -6.97 8.81
C GLY A 111 -5.32 -7.37 7.48
N GLY A 112 -6.07 -8.00 6.57
CA GLY A 112 -5.58 -8.34 5.24
C GLY A 112 -6.19 -7.50 4.12
N VAL A 113 -7.35 -6.85 4.35
CA VAL A 113 -8.13 -6.19 3.30
C VAL A 113 -8.58 -4.77 3.64
N ARG A 114 -8.43 -4.31 4.89
CA ARG A 114 -8.76 -2.95 5.29
C ARG A 114 -7.49 -2.09 5.28
N ASP A 115 -7.15 -1.64 4.11
CA ASP A 115 -5.91 -0.90 3.86
C ASP A 115 -6.18 0.59 3.70
N PRO A 116 -5.22 1.46 4.07
CA PRO A 116 -5.40 2.90 3.93
C PRO A 116 -5.39 3.32 2.46
N LEU A 117 -6.31 4.21 2.11
CA LEU A 117 -6.30 4.98 0.88
C LEU A 117 -6.29 6.46 1.23
N ILE A 118 -5.33 7.22 0.72
CA ILE A 118 -5.25 8.66 0.85
C ILE A 118 -5.45 9.26 -0.54
N VAL A 119 -6.36 10.23 -0.66
CA VAL A 119 -6.56 10.99 -1.90
C VAL A 119 -6.36 12.47 -1.60
N SER A 120 -5.50 13.11 -2.36
CA SER A 120 -5.24 14.56 -2.29
C SER A 120 -5.43 15.18 -3.66
N TRP A 121 -6.19 16.28 -3.70
CA TRP A 121 -6.35 17.13 -4.88
C TRP A 121 -6.65 18.55 -4.41
N PRO A 122 -5.64 19.41 -4.21
CA PRO A 122 -5.80 20.71 -3.58
C PRO A 122 -6.85 21.61 -4.26
N ALA A 123 -6.87 21.66 -5.59
CA ALA A 123 -7.82 22.49 -6.34
C ALA A 123 -9.30 22.10 -6.17
N ARG A 124 -9.61 20.86 -5.80
CA ARG A 124 -10.98 20.35 -5.80
C ARG A 124 -11.46 19.74 -4.48
N LEU A 125 -10.54 19.41 -3.58
CA LEU A 125 -10.82 18.73 -2.31
C LEU A 125 -10.32 19.52 -1.09
N SER A 126 -10.01 20.83 -1.25
CA SER A 126 -9.51 21.67 -0.16
C SER A 126 -10.46 21.71 1.04
N ASP A 127 -11.78 21.78 0.81
CA ASP A 127 -12.78 21.84 1.86
C ASP A 127 -12.93 20.51 2.63
N ALA A 128 -12.45 19.41 2.03
CA ALA A 128 -12.41 18.09 2.63
C ALA A 128 -11.04 17.71 3.23
N ALA A 129 -10.07 18.62 3.18
CA ALA A 129 -8.71 18.37 3.65
C ALA A 129 -8.67 17.91 5.11
N GLY A 130 -7.88 16.87 5.39
CA GLY A 130 -7.73 16.28 6.72
C GLY A 130 -8.94 15.47 7.21
N SER A 131 -9.98 15.31 6.40
CA SER A 131 -11.16 14.52 6.79
C SER A 131 -10.96 13.04 6.53
N VAL A 132 -11.60 12.20 7.36
CA VAL A 132 -11.60 10.74 7.24
C VAL A 132 -12.94 10.30 6.65
N ARG A 133 -12.91 9.25 5.83
CA ARG A 133 -14.06 8.59 5.24
C ARG A 133 -14.12 7.13 5.71
N ASP A 134 -15.26 6.71 6.24
CA ASP A 134 -15.49 5.35 6.74
C ASP A 134 -16.21 4.45 5.74
N HIS A 135 -16.32 4.89 4.49
CA HIS A 135 -16.95 4.13 3.44
C HIS A 135 -16.06 2.97 2.99
N TYR A 136 -16.67 1.84 2.72
CA TYR A 136 -15.99 0.75 2.05
C TYR A 136 -15.81 1.11 0.57
N VAL A 137 -14.58 1.04 0.09
CA VAL A 137 -14.21 1.15 -1.32
C VAL A 137 -13.30 -0.02 -1.68
N HIS A 138 -13.34 -0.46 -2.91
CA HIS A 138 -12.50 -1.54 -3.39
C HIS A 138 -11.42 -1.00 -4.35
N ALA A 139 -10.30 -1.69 -4.48
CA ALA A 139 -9.23 -1.27 -5.38
C ALA A 139 -9.69 -1.08 -6.84
N VAL A 140 -10.68 -1.85 -7.29
CA VAL A 140 -11.27 -1.73 -8.63
C VAL A 140 -12.07 -0.43 -8.83
N ASP A 141 -12.46 0.24 -7.74
CA ASP A 141 -13.19 1.51 -7.79
C ASP A 141 -12.28 2.70 -8.07
N ILE A 142 -10.96 2.56 -7.82
CA ILE A 142 -10.00 3.64 -7.96
C ILE A 142 -9.86 4.10 -9.41
N PRO A 143 -9.65 3.24 -10.41
CA PRO A 143 -9.48 3.69 -11.79
C PRO A 143 -10.68 4.47 -12.32
N ILE A 144 -11.89 3.98 -12.09
CA ILE A 144 -13.11 4.67 -12.57
C ILE A 144 -13.34 5.99 -11.84
N THR A 145 -12.97 6.06 -10.54
CA THR A 145 -13.03 7.29 -9.77
C THR A 145 -12.04 8.33 -10.29
N LEU A 146 -10.81 7.92 -10.61
CA LEU A 146 -9.80 8.83 -11.16
C LEU A 146 -10.21 9.36 -12.53
N LEU A 147 -10.80 8.53 -13.39
CA LEU A 147 -11.34 8.97 -14.68
C LEU A 147 -12.45 10.01 -14.49
N GLU A 148 -13.42 9.76 -13.62
CA GLU A 148 -14.47 10.72 -13.31
C GLU A 148 -13.92 12.05 -12.77
N LEU A 149 -12.98 11.98 -11.82
CA LEU A 149 -12.35 13.19 -11.26
C LEU A 149 -11.60 13.98 -12.31
N ALA A 150 -10.97 13.31 -13.26
CA ALA A 150 -10.28 13.94 -14.39
C ALA A 150 -11.22 14.44 -15.50
N GLY A 151 -12.53 14.12 -15.42
CA GLY A 151 -13.51 14.47 -16.46
C GLY A 151 -13.32 13.66 -17.74
N LEU A 152 -12.83 12.43 -17.63
CA LEU A 152 -12.59 11.51 -18.73
C LEU A 152 -13.61 10.37 -18.71
N ASP A 153 -14.08 10.00 -19.90
CA ASP A 153 -14.91 8.80 -20.05
C ASP A 153 -14.02 7.54 -20.01
N ALA A 154 -14.58 6.45 -19.52
CA ALA A 154 -13.94 5.15 -19.57
C ALA A 154 -13.76 4.72 -21.04
N PRO A 155 -12.57 4.30 -21.46
CA PRO A 155 -12.32 3.92 -22.84
C PRO A 155 -13.05 2.62 -23.21
N ASN A 156 -13.68 2.58 -24.38
CA ASN A 156 -14.25 1.35 -24.93
C ASN A 156 -13.20 0.51 -25.69
N GLU A 157 -12.10 1.12 -26.07
CA GLU A 157 -11.03 0.50 -26.84
C GLU A 157 -9.67 1.03 -26.38
N VAL A 158 -8.68 0.16 -26.25
CA VAL A 158 -7.29 0.50 -25.94
C VAL A 158 -6.36 -0.22 -26.91
N GLY A 159 -5.57 0.55 -27.66
CA GLY A 159 -4.60 -0.02 -28.62
C GLY A 159 -5.22 -0.87 -29.74
N GLY A 160 -6.44 -0.57 -30.16
CA GLY A 160 -7.15 -1.32 -31.21
C GLY A 160 -7.86 -2.58 -30.71
N MET A 161 -7.91 -2.78 -29.39
CA MET A 161 -8.63 -3.90 -28.76
C MET A 161 -9.78 -3.37 -27.91
N GLU A 162 -10.94 -4.02 -28.02
CA GLU A 162 -12.09 -3.72 -27.17
C GLU A 162 -11.72 -3.88 -25.69
N HIS A 163 -12.02 -2.86 -24.90
CA HIS A 163 -11.76 -2.85 -23.46
C HIS A 163 -12.96 -3.45 -22.72
N MET A 164 -12.70 -4.35 -21.77
CA MET A 164 -13.74 -4.82 -20.86
C MET A 164 -14.25 -3.65 -20.00
N SER A 165 -15.54 -3.63 -19.70
CA SER A 165 -16.11 -2.64 -18.77
C SER A 165 -15.40 -2.68 -17.42
N PHE A 166 -15.29 -1.54 -16.77
CA PHE A 166 -14.82 -1.50 -15.39
C PHE A 166 -15.87 -2.12 -14.47
N ASP A 167 -15.44 -3.01 -13.58
CA ASP A 167 -16.30 -3.61 -12.56
C ASP A 167 -16.51 -2.69 -11.33
N GLY A 168 -15.67 -1.65 -11.20
CA GLY A 168 -15.69 -0.72 -10.08
C GLY A 168 -16.80 0.32 -10.17
N THR A 169 -17.14 0.88 -9.02
CA THR A 169 -18.08 1.99 -8.85
C THR A 169 -17.33 3.22 -8.39
N SER A 170 -17.57 4.38 -9.01
CA SER A 170 -16.91 5.62 -8.60
C SER A 170 -17.32 6.04 -7.19
N PHE A 171 -16.36 6.45 -6.40
CA PHE A 171 -16.55 7.08 -5.09
C PHE A 171 -16.20 8.58 -5.07
N ALA A 172 -16.16 9.24 -6.23
CA ALA A 172 -15.82 10.65 -6.33
C ALA A 172 -16.75 11.55 -5.49
N SER A 173 -18.04 11.19 -5.38
CA SER A 173 -19.00 11.90 -4.53
C SER A 173 -18.63 11.84 -3.05
N ILE A 174 -18.16 10.67 -2.56
CA ILE A 174 -17.75 10.46 -1.16
C ILE A 174 -16.54 11.31 -0.79
N LEU A 175 -15.63 11.56 -1.72
CA LEU A 175 -14.47 12.42 -1.47
C LEU A 175 -14.87 13.86 -1.14
N ARG A 176 -15.97 14.34 -1.72
CA ARG A 176 -16.48 15.70 -1.52
C ARG A 176 -17.44 15.79 -0.34
N ASP A 177 -18.27 14.79 -0.14
CA ASP A 177 -19.31 14.78 0.90
C ASP A 177 -19.33 13.39 1.60
N ASN A 178 -19.07 13.39 2.92
CA ASN A 178 -19.09 12.17 3.72
C ASN A 178 -20.48 11.52 3.83
N ALA A 179 -21.55 12.27 3.58
CA ALA A 179 -22.92 11.75 3.58
C ALA A 179 -23.35 11.20 2.22
N ALA A 180 -22.56 11.39 1.17
CA ALA A 180 -22.88 10.89 -0.16
C ALA A 180 -22.77 9.36 -0.22
N ALA A 181 -23.66 8.75 -0.98
CA ALA A 181 -23.53 7.34 -1.36
C ALA A 181 -22.56 7.21 -2.56
N PRO A 182 -21.88 6.06 -2.73
CA PRO A 182 -21.19 5.74 -3.96
C PRO A 182 -22.17 5.80 -5.15
N THR A 183 -21.70 6.34 -6.26
CA THR A 183 -22.50 6.47 -7.50
C THR A 183 -22.50 5.21 -8.31
#